data_1dc652ca7c620e63e38d3502b5ed2aac
#
_entry.id   1dc652ca7c620e63e38d3502b5ed2aac
#
_cell.length_a   1.000
_cell.length_b   1.000
_cell.length_c   1.000
_cell.angle_alpha   90.00
_cell.angle_beta   90.00
_cell.angle_gamma   90.00
#
_symmetry.space_group_name_H-M   'P 1'
#
loop_
_entity.id
_entity.type
_entity.pdbx_description
1 polymer ?
#
loop_
_entity_poly.entity_id
_entity_poly.type
_entity_poly.pdbx_seq_one_letter_code
_entity_poly.pdbx_strand_id
1 'polypeptide(L)'
;MALVALLASCTINPHPMDMTQAVQNAKTRSDHEALAEHYENAAKEMQKQADEHKDMLAQYEANKALYGKQYQSLTSHCQGLVRVYEQAAADNRSMAESHRQMAAELK
;
A
#
# COMPACT_ATOMS: atom_id res chain seq x y z
N MET A 1 -22.77 -5.84 30.66
CA MET A 1 -21.56 -6.06 29.90
C MET A 1 -21.82 -5.61 28.47
N ALA A 2 -21.30 -4.44 28.08
CA ALA A 2 -21.45 -3.96 26.73
C ALA A 2 -20.33 -4.55 25.89
N LEU A 3 -20.68 -5.37 24.90
CA LEU A 3 -19.77 -5.91 23.90
C LEU A 3 -19.42 -4.77 22.95
N VAL A 4 -18.27 -4.14 23.13
CA VAL A 4 -17.75 -3.18 22.16
C VAL A 4 -17.24 -3.99 20.97
N ALA A 5 -18.07 -4.09 19.93
CA ALA A 5 -17.61 -4.58 18.65
C ALA A 5 -16.61 -3.57 18.09
N LEU A 6 -15.33 -3.89 18.20
CA LEU A 6 -14.29 -3.22 17.45
C LEU A 6 -14.54 -3.52 15.96
N LEU A 7 -15.24 -2.60 15.31
CA LEU A 7 -15.23 -2.56 13.86
C LEU A 7 -13.79 -2.29 13.44
N ALA A 8 -13.08 -3.35 13.09
CA ALA A 8 -11.82 -3.23 12.39
C ALA A 8 -12.12 -2.53 11.08
N SER A 9 -11.98 -1.20 11.07
CA SER A 9 -12.03 -0.41 9.87
C SER A 9 -10.88 -0.88 8.99
N CYS A 10 -11.18 -1.58 7.89
CA CYS A 10 -10.22 -1.90 6.85
C CYS A 10 -9.90 -0.62 6.08
N THR A 11 -9.29 0.33 6.74
CA THR A 11 -8.71 1.47 6.06
C THR A 11 -7.36 1.05 5.52
N ILE A 12 -7.22 1.00 4.19
CA ILE A 12 -5.94 0.84 3.50
C ILE A 12 -5.20 2.17 3.65
N ASN A 13 -4.71 2.43 4.84
CA ASN A 13 -3.83 3.57 5.07
C ASN A 13 -2.48 3.05 5.58
N PRO A 14 -1.46 2.95 4.70
CA PRO A 14 -0.14 2.49 5.10
C PRO A 14 0.63 3.52 5.93
N HIS A 15 0.10 4.72 6.12
CA HIS A 15 0.75 5.79 6.85
C HIS A 15 0.19 5.91 8.26
N PRO A 16 1.01 5.74 9.32
CA PRO A 16 0.55 5.84 10.71
C PRO A 16 0.40 7.29 11.19
N MET A 17 0.73 8.28 10.38
CA MET A 17 0.69 9.70 10.71
C MET A 17 -0.21 10.48 9.74
N ASP A 18 -0.57 11.71 10.12
CA ASP A 18 -1.20 12.66 9.21
C ASP A 18 -0.16 13.17 8.21
N MET A 19 -0.19 12.61 7.00
CA MET A 19 0.76 12.93 5.94
C MET A 19 0.63 14.37 5.44
N THR A 20 -0.57 14.95 5.45
CA THR A 20 -0.77 16.34 5.05
C THR A 20 0.02 17.27 5.96
N GLN A 21 -0.09 17.08 7.26
CA GLN A 21 0.61 17.90 8.24
C GLN A 21 2.12 17.65 8.21
N ALA A 22 2.54 16.39 8.06
CA ALA A 22 3.96 16.06 7.96
C ALA A 22 4.61 16.70 6.74
N VAL A 23 3.94 16.73 5.61
CA VAL A 23 4.41 17.37 4.37
C VAL A 23 4.48 18.90 4.55
N GLN A 24 3.45 19.53 5.15
CA GLN A 24 3.44 20.96 5.41
C GLN A 24 4.59 21.41 6.31
N ASN A 25 4.95 20.59 7.28
CA ASN A 25 5.95 20.91 8.30
C ASN A 25 7.37 20.50 7.92
N ALA A 26 7.55 19.79 6.80
CA ALA A 26 8.86 19.32 6.37
C ALA A 26 9.71 20.47 5.84
N LYS A 27 10.76 20.82 6.56
CA LYS A 27 11.66 21.95 6.25
C LYS A 27 13.13 21.57 6.31
N THR A 28 13.49 20.56 7.06
CA THR A 28 14.86 20.14 7.30
C THR A 28 15.20 18.87 6.52
N ARG A 29 16.49 18.60 6.39
CA ARG A 29 16.99 17.34 5.83
C ARG A 29 16.36 16.15 6.58
N SER A 30 16.38 16.20 7.91
CA SER A 30 15.82 15.13 8.75
C SER A 30 14.32 14.93 8.50
N ASP A 31 13.57 16.01 8.29
CA ASP A 31 12.14 15.91 7.97
C ASP A 31 11.90 15.18 6.65
N HIS A 32 12.65 15.50 5.63
CA HIS A 32 12.52 14.84 4.31
C HIS A 32 13.03 13.39 4.33
N GLU A 33 14.06 13.08 5.10
CA GLU A 33 14.49 11.69 5.30
C GLU A 33 13.42 10.86 6.00
N ALA A 34 12.74 11.43 7.00
CA ALA A 34 11.63 10.78 7.68
C ALA A 34 10.43 10.54 6.76
N LEU A 35 10.09 11.51 5.90
CA LEU A 35 9.05 11.34 4.89
C LEU A 35 9.43 10.25 3.87
N ALA A 36 10.68 10.24 3.41
CA ALA A 36 11.17 9.20 2.50
C ALA A 36 11.01 7.80 3.10
N GLU A 37 11.33 7.64 4.38
CA GLU A 37 11.16 6.37 5.10
C GLU A 37 9.69 5.95 5.17
N HIS A 38 8.77 6.88 5.45
CA HIS A 38 7.34 6.59 5.47
C HIS A 38 6.83 6.13 4.11
N TYR A 39 7.20 6.81 3.03
CA TYR A 39 6.81 6.40 1.68
C TYR A 39 7.42 5.05 1.29
N GLU A 40 8.65 4.78 1.69
CA GLU A 40 9.29 3.49 1.44
C GLU A 40 8.57 2.36 2.18
N ASN A 41 8.20 2.57 3.43
CA ASN A 41 7.42 1.59 4.20
C ASN A 41 6.03 1.37 3.60
N ALA A 42 5.38 2.43 3.14
CA ALA A 42 4.12 2.35 2.41
C ALA A 42 4.27 1.52 1.12
N ALA A 43 5.35 1.74 0.36
CA ALA A 43 5.64 0.98 -0.85
C ALA A 43 5.81 -0.52 -0.57
N LYS A 44 6.52 -0.86 0.49
CA LYS A 44 6.70 -2.26 0.92
C LYS A 44 5.37 -2.92 1.29
N GLU A 45 4.50 -2.20 2.01
CA GLU A 45 3.18 -2.70 2.37
C GLU A 45 2.31 -2.90 1.14
N MET A 46 2.32 -1.97 0.19
CA MET A 46 1.58 -2.11 -1.07
C MET A 46 2.10 -3.29 -1.90
N GLN A 47 3.41 -3.48 -1.97
CA GLN A 47 4.00 -4.63 -2.66
C GLN A 47 3.58 -5.95 -2.01
N LYS A 48 3.55 -6.00 -0.68
CA LYS A 48 3.08 -7.18 0.06
C LYS A 48 1.63 -7.51 -0.29
N GLN A 49 0.76 -6.52 -0.35
CA GLN A 49 -0.64 -6.69 -0.76
C GLN A 49 -0.74 -7.20 -2.21
N ALA A 50 0.06 -6.66 -3.12
CA ALA A 50 0.10 -7.14 -4.50
C ALA A 50 0.51 -8.62 -4.57
N ASP A 51 1.53 -9.01 -3.82
CA ASP A 51 2.04 -10.39 -3.79
C ASP A 51 1.01 -11.36 -3.20
N GLU A 52 0.30 -10.96 -2.14
CA GLU A 52 -0.81 -11.75 -1.57
C GLU A 52 -1.92 -11.98 -2.59
N HIS A 53 -2.30 -10.96 -3.36
CA HIS A 53 -3.33 -11.09 -4.39
C HIS A 53 -2.85 -11.94 -5.57
N LYS A 54 -1.57 -11.92 -5.91
CA LYS A 54 -0.98 -12.84 -6.90
C LYS A 54 -1.09 -14.30 -6.45
N ASP A 55 -0.81 -14.56 -5.17
CA ASP A 55 -0.94 -15.89 -4.60
C ASP A 55 -2.40 -16.35 -4.58
N MET A 56 -3.33 -15.46 -4.23
CA MET A 56 -4.76 -15.73 -4.28
C MET A 56 -5.24 -16.03 -5.71
N LEU A 57 -4.76 -15.27 -6.69
CA LEU A 57 -5.07 -15.48 -8.09
C LEU A 57 -4.63 -16.88 -8.55
N ALA A 58 -3.40 -17.27 -8.20
CA ALA A 58 -2.89 -18.61 -8.52
C ALA A 58 -3.75 -19.71 -7.88
N GLN A 59 -4.23 -19.48 -6.64
CA GLN A 59 -5.12 -20.39 -5.93
C GLN A 59 -6.47 -20.52 -6.64
N TYR A 60 -7.07 -19.41 -7.09
CA TYR A 60 -8.32 -19.45 -7.86
C TYR A 60 -8.13 -20.20 -9.17
N GLU A 61 -7.06 -19.94 -9.89
CA GLU A 61 -6.76 -20.60 -11.18
C GLU A 61 -6.53 -22.10 -11.00
N ALA A 62 -5.84 -22.52 -9.96
CA ALA A 62 -5.58 -23.93 -9.67
C ALA A 62 -6.84 -24.71 -9.27
N ASN A 63 -7.86 -24.03 -8.75
CA ASN A 63 -9.07 -24.65 -8.21
C ASN A 63 -10.36 -24.12 -8.87
N LYS A 64 -10.29 -23.83 -10.13
CA LYS A 64 -11.37 -23.22 -10.92
C LYS A 64 -12.74 -23.84 -10.66
N ALA A 65 -12.82 -25.16 -10.59
CA ALA A 65 -14.08 -25.89 -10.41
C ALA A 65 -14.76 -25.61 -9.06
N LEU A 66 -13.98 -25.22 -8.02
CA LEU A 66 -14.52 -24.89 -6.70
C LEU A 66 -15.32 -23.59 -6.70
N TYR A 67 -14.99 -22.67 -7.60
CA TYR A 67 -15.55 -21.32 -7.61
C TYR A 67 -16.73 -21.16 -8.56
N GLY A 68 -16.94 -22.12 -9.46
CA GLY A 68 -18.10 -22.17 -10.35
C GLY A 68 -18.30 -20.86 -11.11
N LYS A 69 -19.51 -20.30 -10.99
CA LYS A 69 -19.89 -19.05 -11.67
C LYS A 69 -19.13 -17.81 -11.18
N GLN A 70 -18.53 -17.87 -10.00
CA GLN A 70 -17.80 -16.74 -9.42
C GLN A 70 -16.34 -16.68 -9.87
N TYR A 71 -15.82 -17.75 -10.51
CA TYR A 71 -14.42 -17.83 -10.90
C TYR A 71 -13.95 -16.61 -11.70
N GLN A 72 -14.69 -16.24 -12.74
CA GLN A 72 -14.31 -15.14 -13.61
C GLN A 72 -14.32 -13.79 -12.87
N SER A 73 -15.33 -13.57 -12.03
CA SER A 73 -15.43 -12.36 -11.21
C SER A 73 -14.28 -12.26 -10.20
N LEU A 74 -14.01 -13.35 -9.48
CA LEU A 74 -12.93 -13.41 -8.50
C LEU A 74 -11.57 -13.17 -9.12
N THR A 75 -11.25 -13.81 -10.22
CA THR A 75 -9.96 -13.64 -10.89
C THR A 75 -9.82 -12.26 -11.50
N SER A 76 -10.87 -11.73 -12.11
CA SER A 76 -10.85 -10.38 -12.69
C SER A 76 -10.63 -9.30 -11.64
N HIS A 77 -11.34 -9.37 -10.50
CA HIS A 77 -11.15 -8.41 -9.41
C HIS A 77 -9.77 -8.56 -8.76
N CYS A 78 -9.30 -9.78 -8.59
CA CYS A 78 -7.96 -10.03 -8.03
C CYS A 78 -6.86 -9.46 -8.92
N GLN A 79 -6.94 -9.65 -10.23
CA GLN A 79 -6.02 -9.04 -11.20
C GLN A 79 -6.04 -7.51 -11.13
N GLY A 80 -7.22 -6.92 -10.98
CA GLY A 80 -7.38 -5.48 -10.81
C GLY A 80 -6.68 -4.97 -9.55
N LEU A 81 -6.85 -5.68 -8.43
CA LEU A 81 -6.18 -5.34 -7.17
C LEU A 81 -4.67 -5.47 -7.26
N VAL A 82 -4.15 -6.49 -7.91
CA VAL A 82 -2.70 -6.63 -8.16
C VAL A 82 -2.16 -5.38 -8.87
N ARG A 83 -2.81 -4.94 -9.93
CA ARG A 83 -2.38 -3.75 -10.67
C ARG A 83 -2.40 -2.48 -9.81
N VAL A 84 -3.47 -2.28 -9.04
CA VAL A 84 -3.63 -1.12 -8.16
C VAL A 84 -2.55 -1.09 -7.09
N TYR A 85 -2.30 -2.20 -6.43
CA TYR A 85 -1.28 -2.28 -5.39
C TYR A 85 0.13 -2.15 -5.95
N GLU A 86 0.42 -2.72 -7.10
CA GLU A 86 1.73 -2.55 -7.77
C GLU A 86 1.96 -1.09 -8.16
N GLN A 87 0.94 -0.42 -8.70
CA GLN A 87 1.04 1.00 -9.04
C GLN A 87 1.22 1.85 -7.78
N ALA A 88 0.47 1.57 -6.71
CA ALA A 88 0.63 2.26 -5.44
C ALA A 88 2.04 2.06 -4.86
N ALA A 89 2.59 0.86 -4.95
CA ALA A 89 3.97 0.58 -4.53
C ALA A 89 4.98 1.41 -5.33
N ALA A 90 4.83 1.47 -6.65
CA ALA A 90 5.71 2.25 -7.52
C ALA A 90 5.63 3.75 -7.21
N ASP A 91 4.43 4.28 -7.03
CA ASP A 91 4.20 5.70 -6.74
C ASP A 91 4.79 6.09 -5.37
N ASN A 92 4.62 5.24 -4.36
CA ASN A 92 5.21 5.48 -3.04
C ASN A 92 6.74 5.43 -3.09
N ARG A 93 7.36 4.54 -3.89
CA ARG A 93 8.81 4.53 -4.10
C ARG A 93 9.29 5.83 -4.75
N SER A 94 8.56 6.32 -5.73
CA SER A 94 8.88 7.58 -6.41
C SER A 94 8.79 8.76 -5.45
N MET A 95 7.79 8.79 -4.57
CA MET A 95 7.68 9.80 -3.52
C MET A 95 8.84 9.73 -2.53
N ALA A 96 9.25 8.53 -2.13
CA ALA A 96 10.39 8.33 -1.25
C ALA A 96 11.68 8.86 -1.88
N GLU A 97 11.90 8.58 -3.15
CA GLU A 97 13.06 9.07 -3.89
C GLU A 97 13.09 10.59 -3.98
N SER A 98 11.95 11.22 -4.27
CA SER A 98 11.84 12.67 -4.33
C SER A 98 12.22 13.32 -3.00
N HIS A 99 11.75 12.77 -1.88
CA HIS A 99 12.10 13.30 -0.56
C HIS A 99 13.58 13.06 -0.19
N ARG A 100 14.19 11.96 -0.64
CA ARG A 100 15.63 11.75 -0.47
C ARG A 100 16.44 12.77 -1.24
N GLN A 101 16.02 13.10 -2.46
CA GLN A 101 16.67 14.14 -3.26
C GLN A 101 16.55 15.50 -2.60
N MET A 102 15.36 15.85 -2.10
CA MET A 102 15.14 17.08 -1.36
C MET A 102 16.02 17.15 -0.11
N ALA A 103 16.12 16.05 0.64
CA ALA A 103 16.97 15.95 1.80
C ALA A 103 18.46 16.19 1.44
N ALA A 104 18.91 15.63 0.35
CA ALA A 104 20.30 15.78 -0.11
C ALA A 104 20.65 17.22 -0.51
N GLU A 105 19.68 18.00 -0.95
CA GLU A 105 19.85 19.42 -1.33
C GLU A 105 19.88 20.37 -0.14
N LEU A 106 19.38 19.92 1.02
CA LEU A 106 19.37 20.71 2.26
C LEU A 106 20.65 20.47 3.06
N LYS A 107 21.27 21.55 3.44
CA LYS A 107 22.52 21.51 4.23
C LYS A 107 22.23 21.50 5.73
#